data_24a5d6cac0d61fd1e64bd29a98de0545
#
_entry.id   24a5d6cac0d61fd1e64bd29a98de0545
#
_cell.length_a   1.000
_cell.length_b   1.000
_cell.length_c   1.000
_cell.angle_alpha   90.00
_cell.angle_beta   90.00
_cell.angle_gamma   90.00
#
_symmetry.space_group_name_H-M   'P 1'
#
loop_
_entity.id
_entity.type
_entity.pdbx_description
1 polymer ?
#
loop_
_entity_poly.entity_id
_entity_poly.type
_entity_poly.pdbx_seq_one_letter_code
_entity_poly.pdbx_strand_id
1 'polypeptide(L)'
;MAKFFVMFSTDPDVDPRKCVVGLACAAQAVEDGHEVQAFFASHSVRLLHADYIDAIDARVGMPDGASRAMVEQLAAGASIACSTGSQAVVGVTPDNADDVLVAGLGMEWSGPPGVVAMSAKADRTLSF
;
A
#
# COMPACT_ATOMS: atom_id res chain seq x y z
N MET A 1 22.33 1.10 -1.49
CA MET A 1 20.96 0.68 -1.17
C MET A 1 20.50 1.35 0.12
N ALA A 2 19.32 1.90 0.13
CA ALA A 2 18.74 2.49 1.34
C ALA A 2 17.54 1.66 1.80
N LYS A 3 17.12 1.87 3.05
CA LYS A 3 15.87 1.33 3.61
C LYS A 3 14.82 2.42 3.55
N PHE A 4 13.78 2.21 2.76
CA PHE A 4 12.65 3.13 2.64
C PHE A 4 11.47 2.65 3.47
N PHE A 5 10.89 3.56 4.23
CA PHE A 5 9.56 3.40 4.80
C PHE A 5 8.60 4.29 4.02
N VAL A 6 7.59 3.68 3.41
CA VAL A 6 6.58 4.40 2.62
C VAL A 6 5.24 4.29 3.33
N MET A 7 4.73 5.42 3.81
CA MET A 7 3.47 5.50 4.55
C MET A 7 2.36 6.00 3.64
N PHE A 8 1.31 5.20 3.51
CA PHE A 8 0.09 5.59 2.82
C PHE A 8 -0.98 5.88 3.86
N SER A 9 -1.57 7.07 3.82
CA SER A 9 -2.63 7.47 4.76
C SER A 9 -3.71 8.32 4.11
N THR A 10 -3.54 8.73 2.87
CA THR A 10 -4.52 9.53 2.14
C THR A 10 -5.70 8.67 1.71
N ASP A 11 -6.92 9.19 1.87
CA ASP A 11 -8.13 8.57 1.34
C ASP A 11 -8.11 8.63 -0.19
N PRO A 12 -8.07 7.49 -0.89
CA PRO A 12 -8.03 7.48 -2.35
C PRO A 12 -9.32 7.98 -3.00
N ASP A 13 -10.44 8.07 -2.27
CA ASP A 13 -11.64 8.73 -2.77
C ASP A 13 -11.50 10.25 -2.78
N VAL A 14 -10.68 10.80 -1.89
CA VAL A 14 -10.42 12.24 -1.81
C VAL A 14 -9.31 12.65 -2.77
N ASP A 15 -8.22 11.91 -2.82
CA ASP A 15 -7.09 12.23 -3.69
C ASP A 15 -6.49 10.93 -4.30
N PRO A 16 -7.13 10.39 -5.34
CA PRO A 16 -6.65 9.18 -5.99
C PRO A 16 -5.29 9.36 -6.66
N ARG A 17 -5.00 10.54 -7.20
CA ARG A 17 -3.71 10.81 -7.88
C ARG A 17 -2.54 10.73 -6.92
N LYS A 18 -2.69 11.31 -5.73
CA LYS A 18 -1.65 11.25 -4.69
C LYS A 18 -1.33 9.80 -4.31
N CYS A 19 -2.37 8.99 -4.16
CA CYS A 19 -2.21 7.57 -3.84
C CYS A 19 -1.46 6.82 -4.95
N VAL A 20 -1.80 7.07 -6.21
CA VAL A 20 -1.14 6.43 -7.35
C VAL A 20 0.31 6.90 -7.47
N VAL A 21 0.60 8.17 -7.24
CA VAL A 21 1.98 8.69 -7.18
C VAL A 21 2.77 7.94 -6.09
N GLY A 22 2.15 7.73 -4.94
CA GLY A 22 2.77 6.96 -3.85
C GLY A 22 3.10 5.54 -4.24
N LEU A 23 2.18 4.84 -4.90
CA LEU A 23 2.42 3.49 -5.41
C LEU A 23 3.58 3.49 -6.43
N ALA A 24 3.59 4.46 -7.33
CA ALA A 24 4.65 4.58 -8.34
C ALA A 24 6.03 4.83 -7.71
N CYS A 25 6.10 5.70 -6.71
CA CYS A 25 7.35 5.97 -6.00
C CYS A 25 7.85 4.74 -5.23
N ALA A 26 6.95 4.04 -4.55
CA ALA A 26 7.30 2.82 -3.83
C ALA A 26 7.78 1.72 -4.79
N ALA A 27 7.08 1.53 -5.91
CA ALA A 27 7.48 0.57 -6.93
C ALA A 27 8.84 0.94 -7.55
N GLN A 28 9.10 2.22 -7.79
CA GLN A 28 10.39 2.68 -8.28
C GLN A 28 11.53 2.39 -7.30
N ALA A 29 11.28 2.57 -6.00
CA ALA A 29 12.28 2.25 -4.99
C ALA A 29 12.62 0.75 -4.99
N VAL A 30 11.63 -0.12 -5.19
CA VAL A 30 11.86 -1.56 -5.36
C VAL A 30 12.70 -1.83 -6.61
N GLU A 31 12.34 -1.23 -7.73
CA GLU A 31 13.06 -1.41 -9.00
C GLU A 31 14.52 -0.95 -8.90
N ASP A 32 14.77 0.12 -8.16
CA ASP A 32 16.13 0.65 -7.94
C ASP A 32 16.97 -0.19 -6.97
N GLY A 33 16.39 -1.26 -6.42
CA GLY A 33 17.11 -2.19 -5.54
C GLY A 33 17.15 -1.78 -4.06
N HIS A 34 16.31 -0.84 -3.65
CA HIS A 34 16.20 -0.47 -2.24
C HIS A 34 15.35 -1.47 -1.46
N GLU A 35 15.59 -1.56 -0.15
CA GLU A 35 14.72 -2.28 0.76
C GLU A 35 13.51 -1.38 1.06
N VAL A 36 12.31 -1.88 0.81
CA VAL A 36 11.08 -1.09 0.94
C VAL A 36 10.12 -1.77 1.91
N GLN A 37 9.63 -0.98 2.87
CA GLN A 37 8.51 -1.34 3.73
C GLN A 37 7.37 -0.35 3.47
N ALA A 38 6.24 -0.85 3.00
CA ALA A 38 5.05 -0.06 2.71
C ALA A 38 3.98 -0.32 3.76
N PHE A 39 3.47 0.74 4.38
CA PHE A 39 2.41 0.66 5.38
C PHE A 39 1.18 1.40 4.90
N PHE A 40 0.03 0.73 4.93
CA PHE A 40 -1.25 1.30 4.53
C PHE A 40 -2.12 1.52 5.76
N ALA A 41 -2.50 2.77 6.00
CA ALA A 41 -3.33 3.17 7.14
C ALA A 41 -4.50 4.05 6.69
N SER A 42 -5.48 4.25 7.57
CA SER A 42 -6.68 5.02 7.27
C SER A 42 -7.38 4.43 6.02
N HIS A 43 -8.06 5.25 5.24
CA HIS A 43 -8.76 4.77 4.05
C HIS A 43 -7.84 4.33 2.91
N SER A 44 -6.53 4.60 2.99
CA SER A 44 -5.57 4.10 2.00
C SER A 44 -5.48 2.57 1.98
N VAL A 45 -5.96 1.87 3.01
CA VAL A 45 -6.05 0.41 3.02
C VAL A 45 -6.87 -0.13 1.85
N ARG A 46 -7.78 0.68 1.27
CA ARG A 46 -8.55 0.33 0.08
C ARG A 46 -7.69 0.11 -1.16
N LEU A 47 -6.49 0.67 -1.21
CA LEU A 47 -5.55 0.43 -2.31
C LEU A 47 -5.15 -1.05 -2.41
N LEU A 48 -5.33 -1.80 -1.34
CA LEU A 48 -5.06 -3.24 -1.29
C LEU A 48 -6.30 -4.09 -1.60
N HIS A 49 -7.48 -3.48 -1.75
CA HIS A 49 -8.71 -4.17 -2.12
C HIS A 49 -8.72 -4.39 -3.63
N ALA A 50 -8.95 -5.63 -4.06
CA ALA A 50 -8.87 -6.01 -5.47
C ALA A 50 -9.80 -5.18 -6.37
N ASP A 51 -11.06 -5.06 -6.01
CA ASP A 51 -12.04 -4.31 -6.82
C ASP A 51 -11.72 -2.82 -6.84
N TYR A 52 -11.26 -2.27 -5.72
CA TYR A 52 -10.93 -0.86 -5.61
C TYR A 52 -9.72 -0.48 -6.45
N ILE A 53 -8.64 -1.25 -6.34
CA ILE A 53 -7.41 -0.95 -7.10
C ILE A 53 -7.63 -1.13 -8.61
N ASP A 54 -8.47 -2.06 -9.01
CA ASP A 54 -8.80 -2.26 -10.42
C ASP A 54 -9.63 -1.09 -11.00
N ALA A 55 -10.38 -0.39 -10.17
CA ALA A 55 -11.23 0.73 -10.59
C ALA A 55 -10.52 2.09 -10.55
N ILE A 56 -9.39 2.22 -9.85
CA ILE A 56 -8.76 3.53 -9.64
C ILE A 56 -8.14 4.11 -10.90
N ASP A 57 -7.66 3.27 -11.82
CA ASP A 57 -6.96 3.72 -13.03
C ASP A 57 -7.82 4.64 -13.89
N ALA A 58 -9.12 4.31 -14.04
CA ALA A 58 -10.05 5.13 -14.80
C ALA A 58 -10.21 6.54 -14.18
N ARG A 59 -10.05 6.68 -12.88
CA ARG A 59 -10.19 7.95 -12.15
C ARG A 59 -8.98 8.85 -12.31
N VAL A 60 -7.83 8.29 -12.64
CA VAL A 60 -6.55 9.03 -12.75
C VAL A 60 -5.99 9.05 -14.17
N GLY A 61 -6.72 8.48 -15.12
CA GLY A 61 -6.31 8.49 -16.54
C GLY A 61 -5.15 7.54 -16.85
N MET A 62 -5.04 6.44 -16.12
CA MET A 62 -4.03 5.42 -16.36
C MET A 62 -4.62 4.21 -17.09
N PRO A 63 -3.78 3.43 -17.80
CA PRO A 63 -4.22 2.19 -18.43
C PRO A 63 -4.78 1.20 -17.41
N ASP A 64 -5.79 0.44 -17.79
CA ASP A 64 -6.38 -0.59 -16.93
C ASP A 64 -5.30 -1.58 -16.45
N GLY A 65 -5.28 -1.83 -15.15
CA GLY A 65 -4.34 -2.74 -14.53
C GLY A 65 -3.01 -2.14 -14.11
N ALA A 66 -2.74 -0.88 -14.43
CA ALA A 66 -1.46 -0.24 -14.09
C ALA A 66 -1.25 -0.13 -12.57
N SER A 67 -2.26 0.30 -11.82
CA SER A 67 -2.15 0.43 -10.36
C SER A 67 -2.07 -0.92 -9.67
N ARG A 68 -2.83 -1.90 -10.12
CA ARG A 68 -2.71 -3.27 -9.61
C ARG A 68 -1.31 -3.84 -9.84
N ALA A 69 -0.73 -3.60 -11.00
CA ALA A 69 0.63 -4.05 -11.30
C ALA A 69 1.66 -3.47 -10.32
N MET A 70 1.49 -2.20 -9.91
CA MET A 70 2.36 -1.59 -8.90
C MET A 70 2.17 -2.25 -7.52
N VAL A 71 0.95 -2.55 -7.12
CA VAL A 71 0.68 -3.28 -5.87
C VAL A 71 1.32 -4.67 -5.91
N GLU A 72 1.20 -5.38 -7.02
CA GLU A 72 1.81 -6.70 -7.21
C GLU A 72 3.35 -6.62 -7.19
N GLN A 73 3.92 -5.57 -7.76
CA GLN A 73 5.36 -5.32 -7.69
C GLN A 73 5.82 -5.10 -6.24
N LEU A 74 5.05 -4.37 -5.44
CA LEU A 74 5.31 -4.21 -4.01
C LEU A 74 5.21 -5.54 -3.28
N ALA A 75 4.21 -6.35 -3.60
CA ALA A 75 4.05 -7.67 -2.99
C ALA A 75 5.24 -8.58 -3.27
N ALA A 76 5.83 -8.49 -4.47
CA ALA A 76 6.97 -9.31 -4.87
C ALA A 76 8.31 -8.81 -4.32
N GLY A 77 8.49 -7.50 -4.16
CA GLY A 77 9.81 -6.91 -3.86
C GLY A 77 9.88 -6.06 -2.59
N ALA A 78 8.77 -5.86 -1.89
CA ALA A 78 8.72 -5.09 -0.66
C ALA A 78 8.02 -5.87 0.45
N SER A 79 8.11 -5.37 1.68
CA SER A 79 7.28 -5.84 2.79
C SER A 79 6.05 -4.93 2.88
N ILE A 80 4.86 -5.53 2.89
CA ILE A 80 3.60 -4.80 3.01
C ILE A 80 2.99 -5.05 4.38
N ALA A 81 2.58 -3.98 5.04
CA ALA A 81 1.79 -4.03 6.27
C ALA A 81 0.58 -3.11 6.15
N CYS A 82 -0.47 -3.41 6.88
CA CYS A 82 -1.63 -2.54 6.96
C CYS A 82 -2.14 -2.37 8.38
N SER A 83 -2.89 -1.30 8.61
CA SER A 83 -3.59 -1.08 9.87
C SER A 83 -4.78 -2.03 9.98
N THR A 84 -4.75 -2.91 10.98
CA THR A 84 -5.87 -3.81 11.30
C THR A 84 -7.15 -3.02 11.59
N GLY A 85 -7.05 -1.95 12.38
CA GLY A 85 -8.19 -1.11 12.71
C GLY A 85 -8.77 -0.38 11.51
N SER A 86 -7.91 0.12 10.62
CA SER A 86 -8.36 0.81 9.41
C SER A 86 -9.07 -0.13 8.45
N GLN A 87 -8.58 -1.35 8.27
CA GLN A 87 -9.27 -2.35 7.46
C GLN A 87 -10.64 -2.71 8.05
N ALA A 88 -10.72 -2.85 9.37
CA ALA A 88 -11.99 -3.16 10.03
C ALA A 88 -13.05 -2.07 9.79
N VAL A 89 -12.65 -0.81 9.77
CA VAL A 89 -13.56 0.32 9.46
C VAL A 89 -14.18 0.20 8.08
N VAL A 90 -13.47 -0.36 7.12
CA VAL A 90 -13.96 -0.57 5.74
C VAL A 90 -14.44 -2.01 5.50
N GLY A 91 -14.71 -2.75 6.56
CA GLY A 91 -15.35 -4.06 6.50
C GLY A 91 -14.42 -5.23 6.23
N VAL A 92 -13.11 -5.07 6.39
CA VAL A 92 -12.14 -6.13 6.15
C VAL A 92 -11.42 -6.53 7.43
N THR A 93 -11.45 -7.84 7.70
CA THR A 93 -10.76 -8.46 8.84
C THR A 93 -9.94 -9.64 8.31
N PRO A 94 -9.06 -10.24 9.14
CA PRO A 94 -8.37 -11.47 8.71
C PRO A 94 -9.31 -12.59 8.27
N ASP A 95 -10.56 -12.61 8.75
CA ASP A 95 -11.52 -13.67 8.41
C ASP A 95 -12.03 -13.58 6.97
N ASN A 96 -12.16 -12.39 6.40
CA ASN A 96 -12.66 -12.19 5.03
C ASN A 96 -11.63 -11.60 4.07
N ALA A 97 -10.40 -11.42 4.52
CA ALA A 97 -9.35 -10.77 3.74
C ALA A 97 -9.11 -11.45 2.38
N ASP A 98 -9.13 -12.79 2.33
CA ASP A 98 -8.89 -13.53 1.10
C ASP A 98 -9.94 -13.28 0.02
N ASP A 99 -11.17 -12.87 0.43
CA ASP A 99 -12.25 -12.57 -0.50
C ASP A 99 -12.19 -11.13 -1.04
N VAL A 100 -11.45 -10.24 -0.38
CA VAL A 100 -11.47 -8.79 -0.65
C VAL A 100 -10.13 -8.28 -1.18
N LEU A 101 -9.04 -8.71 -0.58
CA LEU A 101 -7.71 -8.18 -0.88
C LEU A 101 -7.12 -8.78 -2.16
N VAL A 102 -6.22 -8.03 -2.77
CA VAL A 102 -5.36 -8.55 -3.85
C VAL A 102 -4.66 -9.83 -3.36
N ALA A 103 -4.67 -10.87 -4.18
CA ALA A 103 -4.03 -12.13 -3.82
C ALA A 103 -2.50 -11.99 -3.74
N GLY A 104 -1.90 -12.74 -2.82
CA GLY A 104 -0.44 -12.86 -2.74
C GLY A 104 0.28 -11.66 -2.16
N LEU A 105 -0.39 -10.82 -1.37
CA LEU A 105 0.25 -9.63 -0.76
C LEU A 105 1.33 -9.99 0.27
N GLY A 106 1.21 -11.13 0.95
CA GLY A 106 2.10 -11.46 2.06
C GLY A 106 2.04 -10.42 3.18
N MET A 107 0.89 -9.81 3.35
CA MET A 107 0.69 -8.63 4.17
C MET A 107 0.69 -8.94 5.65
N GLU A 108 1.37 -8.09 6.43
CA GLU A 108 1.32 -8.12 7.88
C GLU A 108 0.19 -7.23 8.39
N TRP A 109 -0.63 -7.76 9.29
CA TRP A 109 -1.62 -6.99 10.03
C TRP A 109 -0.94 -6.31 11.20
N SER A 110 -1.02 -4.99 11.30
CA SER A 110 -0.24 -4.21 12.24
C SER A 110 -1.02 -2.98 12.74
N GLY A 111 -0.33 -2.03 13.32
CA GLY A 111 -0.89 -0.81 13.87
C GLY A 111 0.21 0.20 14.21
N PRO A 112 -0.09 1.20 15.08
CA PRO A 112 0.87 2.24 15.43
C PRO A 112 2.24 1.73 15.90
N PRO A 113 2.35 0.66 16.70
CA PRO A 113 3.67 0.14 17.07
C PRO A 113 4.51 -0.29 15.87
N GLY A 114 3.88 -0.89 14.85
CA GLY A 114 4.56 -1.28 13.61
C GLY A 114 5.03 -0.08 12.80
N VAL A 115 4.20 0.95 12.68
CA VAL A 115 4.56 2.20 11.98
C VAL A 115 5.80 2.82 12.62
N VAL A 116 5.79 2.96 13.93
CA VAL A 116 6.92 3.58 14.66
C VAL A 116 8.18 2.74 14.53
N ALA A 117 8.07 1.42 14.67
CA ALA A 117 9.22 0.52 14.58
C ALA A 117 9.85 0.54 13.16
N MET A 118 9.03 0.50 12.12
CA MET A 118 9.51 0.55 10.74
C MET A 118 10.15 1.90 10.41
N SER A 119 9.51 2.99 10.84
CA SER A 119 10.03 4.35 10.63
C SER A 119 11.37 4.55 11.34
N ALA A 120 11.51 4.02 12.55
CA ALA A 120 12.74 4.15 13.33
C ALA A 120 13.94 3.44 12.68
N LYS A 121 13.70 2.41 11.89
CA LYS A 121 14.76 1.62 11.21
C LYS A 121 15.05 2.11 9.80
N ALA A 122 14.20 2.97 9.24
CA ALA A 122 14.34 3.43 7.87
C ALA A 122 15.44 4.51 7.74
N ASP A 123 16.11 4.51 6.59
CA ASP A 123 17.02 5.59 6.21
C ASP A 123 16.26 6.78 5.63
N ARG A 124 15.15 6.50 4.96
CA ARG A 124 14.29 7.48 4.29
C ARG A 124 12.84 7.14 4.52
N THR A 125 12.01 8.17 4.67
CA THR A 125 10.56 8.03 4.79
C THR A 125 9.87 8.86 3.71
N LEU A 126 8.95 8.21 2.98
CA LEU A 126 8.04 8.88 2.06
C LEU A 126 6.62 8.73 2.59
N SER A 127 5.79 9.76 2.43
CA SER A 127 4.39 9.75 2.90
C SER A 127 3.46 10.25 1.80
N PHE A 128 2.38 9.53 1.65
CA PHE A 128 1.36 9.84 0.64
C PHE A 128 -0.05 9.70 1.19
#